data_57f57de24151f772196be26a5a553ba5
#
_entry.id   57f57de24151f772196be26a5a553ba5
#
_cell.length_a   1.000
_cell.length_b   1.000
_cell.length_c   1.000
_cell.angle_alpha   90.00
_cell.angle_beta   90.00
_cell.angle_gamma   90.00
#
_symmetry.space_group_name_H-M   'P 1'
#
loop_
_entity.id
_entity.type
_entity.pdbx_description
1 polymer ?
#
loop_
_entity_poly.entity_id
_entity_poly.type
_entity_poly.pdbx_seq_one_letter_code
_entity_poly.pdbx_strand_id
1 'polypeptide(L)'
;MFELIRDAIAAHQTIILHRHTNPDGDALGSQIGLKHLILANYPDKTVHMVGDGAERYGFMADSIMDEIPDSAYQGALAIVLDTSAKSLISDTRYTLAAQTARIDHHIFVEKIADIEATDDTFESCCGLVAQMAQECSWSLNPQAATALFTGMVTDSGRFRYDATNARTFRLASYLMEQPIDTNALYRNLYASDYAQLVVRAKFLLHVQFTEKNVAYVYTTMDGKAEYGVDDFTLSRGMVNSMADMRGVDIWVNFTESDKGVLCELRSSRFNINPIAVKYGGGGHMK
;
A
#
# COMPACT_ATOMS: atom_id res chain seq x y z
N MET A 1 -4.11 -20.86 -8.64
CA MET A 1 -2.98 -20.06 -8.11
C MET A 1 -2.85 -20.25 -6.59
N PHE A 2 -3.91 -20.14 -5.83
CA PHE A 2 -3.89 -20.09 -4.37
C PHE A 2 -3.93 -21.46 -3.66
N GLU A 3 -4.13 -22.55 -4.36
CA GLU A 3 -4.23 -23.90 -3.74
C GLU A 3 -3.02 -24.26 -2.89
N LEU A 4 -1.80 -24.00 -3.39
CA LEU A 4 -0.57 -24.30 -2.63
C LEU A 4 -0.46 -23.48 -1.35
N ILE A 5 -0.88 -22.19 -1.37
CA ILE A 5 -0.87 -21.34 -0.18
C ILE A 5 -1.95 -21.78 0.81
N ARG A 6 -3.15 -22.10 0.33
CA ARG A 6 -4.22 -22.68 1.15
C ARG A 6 -3.76 -23.94 1.86
N ASP A 7 -3.13 -24.86 1.11
CA ASP A 7 -2.66 -26.14 1.64
C ASP A 7 -1.51 -25.94 2.65
N ALA A 8 -0.60 -25.00 2.38
CA ALA A 8 0.44 -24.61 3.34
C ALA A 8 -0.17 -24.00 4.61
N ILE A 9 -1.17 -23.12 4.50
CA ILE A 9 -1.90 -22.59 5.66
C ILE A 9 -2.56 -23.74 6.44
N ALA A 10 -3.19 -24.68 5.76
CA ALA A 10 -3.83 -25.83 6.42
C ALA A 10 -2.82 -26.68 7.18
N ALA A 11 -1.62 -26.90 6.64
CA ALA A 11 -0.57 -27.76 7.20
C ALA A 11 0.15 -27.18 8.42
N HIS A 12 0.19 -25.85 8.60
CA HIS A 12 0.94 -25.19 9.67
C HIS A 12 0.03 -24.69 10.77
N GLN A 13 0.42 -24.89 12.04
CA GLN A 13 -0.32 -24.41 13.20
C GLN A 13 -0.12 -22.90 13.42
N THR A 14 1.10 -22.41 13.17
CA THR A 14 1.48 -21.01 13.34
C THR A 14 1.71 -20.37 11.98
N ILE A 15 1.07 -19.24 11.74
CA ILE A 15 1.21 -18.43 10.53
C ILE A 15 1.74 -17.05 10.94
N ILE A 16 2.77 -16.56 10.26
CA ILE A 16 3.35 -15.23 10.53
C ILE A 16 3.27 -14.41 9.25
N LEU A 17 2.53 -13.31 9.31
CA LEU A 17 2.27 -12.44 8.16
C LEU A 17 3.26 -11.28 8.15
N HIS A 18 3.94 -11.12 7.03
CA HIS A 18 4.94 -10.08 6.76
C HIS A 18 4.47 -9.15 5.65
N ARG A 19 5.05 -7.98 5.55
CA ARG A 19 4.81 -6.97 4.51
C ARG A 19 6.04 -6.07 4.32
N HIS A 20 5.96 -5.11 3.39
CA HIS A 20 7.02 -4.13 3.18
C HIS A 20 7.14 -3.09 4.31
N THR A 21 8.29 -2.41 4.37
CA THR A 21 8.55 -1.27 5.26
C THR A 21 7.69 -0.06 4.89
N ASN A 22 7.42 0.82 5.88
CA ASN A 22 6.57 2.00 5.67
C ASN A 22 5.23 1.65 5.01
N PRO A 23 4.41 0.83 5.66
CA PRO A 23 3.23 0.23 5.07
C PRO A 23 2.24 1.29 4.60
N ASP A 24 1.63 1.01 3.48
CA ASP A 24 0.45 1.71 3.01
C ASP A 24 -0.85 0.94 3.39
N GLY A 25 -1.97 1.38 2.82
CA GLY A 25 -3.26 0.77 3.15
C GLY A 25 -3.42 -0.62 2.55
N ASP A 26 -2.71 -0.96 1.47
CA ASP A 26 -2.77 -2.29 0.86
C ASP A 26 -1.93 -3.29 1.63
N ALA A 27 -0.69 -2.93 1.97
CA ALA A 27 0.19 -3.78 2.78
C ALA A 27 -0.44 -4.14 4.13
N LEU A 28 -1.00 -3.15 4.84
CA LEU A 28 -1.65 -3.39 6.12
C LEU A 28 -3.01 -4.09 5.95
N GLY A 29 -3.79 -3.67 4.96
CA GLY A 29 -5.11 -4.24 4.65
C GLY A 29 -5.04 -5.72 4.28
N SER A 30 -4.05 -6.12 3.46
CA SER A 30 -3.83 -7.52 3.09
C SER A 30 -3.38 -8.36 4.29
N GLN A 31 -2.52 -7.81 5.16
CA GLN A 31 -2.05 -8.48 6.37
C GLN A 31 -3.20 -8.72 7.37
N ILE A 32 -3.97 -7.68 7.72
CA ILE A 32 -5.14 -7.79 8.60
C ILE A 32 -6.21 -8.67 7.97
N GLY A 33 -6.51 -8.45 6.69
CA GLY A 33 -7.54 -9.21 5.97
C GLY A 33 -7.24 -10.70 5.93
N LEU A 34 -6.01 -11.09 5.60
CA LEU A 34 -5.61 -12.49 5.58
C LEU A 34 -5.61 -13.12 6.97
N LYS A 35 -5.19 -12.39 8.03
CA LYS A 35 -5.30 -12.87 9.41
C LYS A 35 -6.74 -13.24 9.75
N HIS A 36 -7.67 -12.32 9.51
CA HIS A 36 -9.08 -12.56 9.84
C HIS A 36 -9.73 -13.64 8.96
N LEU A 37 -9.32 -13.77 7.70
CA LEU A 37 -9.76 -14.89 6.85
C LEU A 37 -9.25 -16.24 7.38
N ILE A 38 -7.98 -16.33 7.76
CA ILE A 38 -7.42 -17.56 8.30
C ILE A 38 -8.16 -17.93 9.59
N LEU A 39 -8.33 -17.01 10.53
CA LEU A 39 -8.99 -17.28 11.81
C LEU A 39 -10.48 -17.64 11.65
N ALA A 40 -11.18 -17.08 10.65
CA ALA A 40 -12.56 -17.42 10.36
C ALA A 40 -12.73 -18.86 9.82
N ASN A 41 -11.72 -19.41 9.13
CA ASN A 41 -11.77 -20.72 8.50
C ASN A 41 -10.97 -21.79 9.25
N TYR A 42 -10.01 -21.37 10.06
CA TYR A 42 -9.14 -22.22 10.88
C TYR A 42 -8.99 -21.60 12.28
N PRO A 43 -10.03 -21.65 13.12
CA PRO A 43 -10.10 -20.91 14.40
C PRO A 43 -9.04 -21.34 15.44
N ASP A 44 -8.50 -22.55 15.30
CA ASP A 44 -7.49 -23.10 16.23
C ASP A 44 -6.06 -22.66 15.89
N LYS A 45 -5.84 -21.99 14.76
CA LYS A 45 -4.49 -21.54 14.35
C LYS A 45 -4.05 -20.30 15.10
N THR A 46 -2.74 -20.15 15.26
CA THR A 46 -2.11 -18.93 15.76
C THR A 46 -1.66 -18.10 14.56
N VAL A 47 -2.13 -16.84 14.46
CA VAL A 47 -1.76 -15.95 13.35
C VAL A 47 -1.17 -14.66 13.92
N HIS A 48 0.10 -14.43 13.63
CA HIS A 48 0.82 -13.22 13.98
C HIS A 48 0.98 -12.28 12.81
N MET A 49 1.00 -10.98 13.08
CA MET A 49 1.34 -9.93 12.13
C MET A 49 2.57 -9.19 12.63
N VAL A 50 3.62 -9.12 11.84
CA VAL A 50 4.89 -8.47 12.21
C VAL A 50 5.29 -7.40 11.20
N GLY A 51 6.13 -6.44 11.63
CA GLY A 51 6.64 -5.34 10.82
C GLY A 51 6.70 -4.03 11.61
N ASP A 52 7.12 -2.97 10.93
CA ASP A 52 7.17 -1.61 11.48
C ASP A 52 5.77 -1.03 11.74
N GLY A 53 5.71 0.07 12.51
CA GLY A 53 4.45 0.74 12.85
C GLY A 53 3.71 1.28 11.62
N ALA A 54 2.41 1.47 11.77
CA ALA A 54 1.50 1.94 10.73
C ALA A 54 0.58 3.06 11.26
N GLU A 55 1.16 4.08 11.89
CA GLU A 55 0.43 5.11 12.65
C GLU A 55 -0.66 5.80 11.81
N ARG A 56 -0.40 6.04 10.52
CA ARG A 56 -1.36 6.63 9.58
C ARG A 56 -2.65 5.81 9.46
N TYR A 57 -2.54 4.50 9.66
CA TYR A 57 -3.64 3.54 9.54
C TYR A 57 -4.10 2.99 10.89
N GLY A 58 -3.73 3.67 12.01
CA GLY A 58 -4.12 3.30 13.36
C GLY A 58 -5.64 3.24 13.63
N PHE A 59 -6.44 3.72 12.69
CA PHE A 59 -7.90 3.58 12.71
C PHE A 59 -8.39 2.18 12.28
N MET A 60 -7.55 1.39 11.61
CA MET A 60 -7.89 0.01 11.25
C MET A 60 -7.81 -0.88 12.48
N ALA A 61 -8.81 -1.71 12.68
CA ALA A 61 -8.77 -2.72 13.73
C ALA A 61 -7.55 -3.64 13.53
N ASP A 62 -6.89 -4.01 14.61
CA ASP A 62 -5.69 -4.86 14.61
C ASP A 62 -4.48 -4.27 13.85
N SER A 63 -4.38 -2.93 13.74
CA SER A 63 -3.25 -2.25 13.10
C SER A 63 -1.94 -2.31 13.89
N ILE A 64 -1.97 -2.82 15.13
CA ILE A 64 -0.79 -2.97 15.99
C ILE A 64 -0.11 -4.31 15.67
N MET A 65 1.19 -4.26 15.40
CA MET A 65 1.99 -5.44 15.09
C MET A 65 2.34 -6.24 16.33
N ASP A 66 2.43 -7.55 16.18
CA ASP A 66 2.82 -8.47 17.25
C ASP A 66 4.34 -8.43 17.48
N GLU A 67 4.75 -8.41 18.75
CA GLU A 67 6.13 -8.64 19.16
C GLU A 67 6.31 -10.11 19.51
N ILE A 68 7.01 -10.85 18.66
CA ILE A 68 7.22 -12.30 18.82
C ILE A 68 8.71 -12.65 18.86
N PRO A 69 9.11 -13.67 19.65
CA PRO A 69 10.48 -14.15 19.67
C PRO A 69 10.81 -14.97 18.40
N ASP A 70 12.10 -15.10 18.08
CA ASP A 70 12.55 -15.90 16.92
C ASP A 70 12.10 -17.37 16.99
N SER A 71 11.93 -17.91 18.21
CA SER A 71 11.41 -19.26 18.39
C SER A 71 9.99 -19.49 17.89
N ALA A 72 9.19 -18.40 17.73
CA ALA A 72 7.84 -18.48 17.14
C ALA A 72 7.85 -18.89 15.67
N TYR A 73 8.97 -18.72 14.97
CA TYR A 73 9.15 -19.11 13.58
C TYR A 73 9.40 -20.62 13.40
N GLN A 74 9.76 -21.34 14.48
CA GLN A 74 10.03 -22.78 14.39
C GLN A 74 8.75 -23.54 14.04
N GLY A 75 8.76 -24.19 12.88
CA GLY A 75 7.60 -24.92 12.37
C GLY A 75 6.46 -24.04 11.84
N ALA A 76 6.66 -22.72 11.75
CA ALA A 76 5.68 -21.77 11.23
C ALA A 76 5.73 -21.66 9.69
N LEU A 77 4.63 -21.18 9.11
CA LEU A 77 4.57 -20.64 7.75
C LEU A 77 4.69 -19.11 7.82
N ALA A 78 5.68 -18.54 7.15
CA ALA A 78 5.74 -17.09 6.95
C ALA A 78 5.12 -16.73 5.58
N ILE A 79 4.18 -15.77 5.58
CA ILE A 79 3.56 -15.28 4.35
C ILE A 79 3.93 -13.81 4.17
N VAL A 80 4.63 -13.50 3.08
CA VAL A 80 5.00 -12.14 2.69
C VAL A 80 3.92 -11.58 1.78
N LEU A 81 3.34 -10.45 2.16
CA LEU A 81 2.27 -9.77 1.46
C LEU A 81 2.78 -8.47 0.85
N ASP A 82 2.27 -8.12 -0.31
CA ASP A 82 2.45 -6.81 -0.93
C ASP A 82 3.91 -6.33 -0.99
N THR A 83 4.81 -7.20 -1.41
CA THR A 83 6.25 -6.90 -1.37
C THR A 83 6.96 -7.46 -2.60
N SER A 84 7.54 -6.57 -3.42
CA SER A 84 8.21 -6.93 -4.68
C SER A 84 9.65 -7.42 -4.53
N ALA A 85 10.36 -7.01 -3.47
CA ALA A 85 11.77 -7.33 -3.26
C ALA A 85 12.10 -7.62 -1.80
N LYS A 86 13.06 -8.51 -1.56
CA LYS A 86 13.52 -8.90 -0.20
C LYS A 86 13.98 -7.71 0.63
N SER A 87 14.63 -6.73 -0.02
CA SER A 87 15.13 -5.52 0.65
C SER A 87 14.04 -4.61 1.19
N LEU A 88 12.80 -4.82 0.77
CA LEU A 88 11.64 -4.04 1.21
C LEU A 88 10.89 -4.69 2.38
N ILE A 89 11.15 -5.96 2.69
CA ILE A 89 10.46 -6.67 3.77
C ILE A 89 10.82 -6.03 5.11
N SER A 90 9.80 -5.63 5.87
CA SER A 90 9.97 -4.91 7.14
C SER A 90 10.64 -5.77 8.21
N ASP A 91 10.20 -7.01 8.38
CA ASP A 91 10.80 -7.97 9.30
C ASP A 91 11.50 -9.10 8.53
N THR A 92 12.82 -9.12 8.55
CA THR A 92 13.64 -10.07 7.78
C THR A 92 13.63 -11.49 8.35
N ARG A 93 13.04 -11.71 9.52
CA ARG A 93 12.96 -13.03 10.18
C ARG A 93 12.03 -14.02 9.48
N TYR A 94 11.32 -13.62 8.41
CA TYR A 94 10.51 -14.54 7.62
C TYR A 94 11.30 -15.77 7.14
N THR A 95 12.62 -15.65 6.94
CA THR A 95 13.51 -16.74 6.53
C THR A 95 13.78 -17.77 7.62
N LEU A 96 13.39 -17.52 8.88
CA LEU A 96 13.49 -18.46 10.00
C LEU A 96 12.33 -19.47 10.01
N ALA A 97 11.27 -19.22 9.24
CA ALA A 97 10.10 -20.10 9.17
C ALA A 97 10.43 -21.44 8.48
N ALA A 98 9.67 -22.47 8.79
CA ALA A 98 9.81 -23.80 8.19
C ALA A 98 9.44 -23.79 6.70
N GLN A 99 8.52 -22.92 6.29
CA GLN A 99 8.10 -22.71 4.91
C GLN A 99 7.74 -21.24 4.70
N THR A 100 7.93 -20.75 3.48
CA THR A 100 7.62 -19.37 3.10
C THR A 100 6.64 -19.33 1.94
N ALA A 101 5.74 -18.33 1.96
CA ALA A 101 4.83 -18.05 0.85
C ALA A 101 4.82 -16.53 0.56
N ARG A 102 4.42 -16.13 -0.65
CA ARG A 102 4.24 -14.73 -1.06
C ARG A 102 2.91 -14.57 -1.79
N ILE A 103 2.19 -13.47 -1.48
CA ILE A 103 1.05 -12.98 -2.25
C ILE A 103 1.36 -11.52 -2.60
N ASP A 104 1.46 -11.20 -3.89
CA ASP A 104 1.90 -9.88 -4.32
C ASP A 104 1.39 -9.52 -5.72
N HIS A 105 1.04 -8.25 -5.92
CA HIS A 105 0.54 -7.73 -7.18
C HIS A 105 1.54 -6.86 -7.95
N HIS A 106 2.75 -6.71 -7.45
CA HIS A 106 3.78 -5.94 -8.13
C HIS A 106 4.38 -6.68 -9.32
N ILE A 107 4.98 -5.93 -10.24
CA ILE A 107 5.82 -6.51 -11.30
C ILE A 107 6.91 -7.36 -10.65
N PHE A 108 7.06 -8.59 -11.14
CA PHE A 108 8.02 -9.54 -10.59
C PHE A 108 9.46 -9.00 -10.69
N VAL A 109 10.14 -8.92 -9.56
CA VAL A 109 11.55 -8.50 -9.46
C VAL A 109 12.44 -9.69 -9.16
N GLU A 110 12.13 -10.44 -8.10
CA GLU A 110 12.91 -11.59 -7.65
C GLU A 110 12.03 -12.60 -6.93
N LYS A 111 12.51 -13.83 -6.82
CA LYS A 111 11.87 -14.87 -6.00
C LYS A 111 12.14 -14.59 -4.52
N ILE A 112 11.07 -14.49 -3.72
CA ILE A 112 11.14 -14.20 -2.28
C ILE A 112 10.87 -15.46 -1.45
N ALA A 113 9.91 -16.30 -1.87
CA ALA A 113 9.36 -17.40 -1.07
C ALA A 113 9.42 -18.74 -1.79
N ASP A 114 9.15 -19.83 -1.06
CA ASP A 114 9.03 -21.17 -1.63
C ASP A 114 7.81 -21.30 -2.53
N ILE A 115 6.68 -20.73 -2.08
CA ILE A 115 5.41 -20.68 -2.81
C ILE A 115 5.13 -19.21 -3.16
N GLU A 116 4.87 -18.92 -4.44
CA GLU A 116 4.56 -17.57 -4.89
C GLU A 116 3.21 -17.53 -5.64
N ALA A 117 2.34 -16.62 -5.21
CA ALA A 117 1.12 -16.23 -5.91
C ALA A 117 1.22 -14.75 -6.27
N THR A 118 1.75 -14.48 -7.47
CA THR A 118 1.97 -13.12 -7.96
C THR A 118 1.18 -12.86 -9.23
N ASP A 119 0.51 -11.71 -9.32
CA ASP A 119 -0.23 -11.29 -10.51
C ASP A 119 -0.30 -9.76 -10.59
N ASP A 120 0.52 -9.16 -11.46
CA ASP A 120 0.63 -7.71 -11.68
C ASP A 120 -0.56 -7.09 -12.43
N THR A 121 -1.54 -7.89 -12.79
CA THR A 121 -2.81 -7.41 -13.38
C THR A 121 -3.87 -7.06 -12.34
N PHE A 122 -3.61 -7.32 -11.05
CA PHE A 122 -4.48 -6.89 -9.96
C PHE A 122 -4.19 -5.44 -9.55
N GLU A 123 -5.22 -4.75 -9.13
CA GLU A 123 -5.12 -3.38 -8.64
C GLU A 123 -4.50 -3.28 -7.24
N SER A 124 -4.43 -4.41 -6.48
CA SER A 124 -3.94 -4.46 -5.10
C SER A 124 -3.66 -5.90 -4.65
N CYS A 125 -2.81 -6.07 -3.65
CA CYS A 125 -2.62 -7.33 -2.94
C CYS A 125 -3.90 -7.73 -2.19
N CYS A 126 -4.65 -6.76 -1.65
CA CYS A 126 -5.96 -6.99 -1.06
C CYS A 126 -6.95 -7.60 -2.05
N GLY A 127 -6.93 -7.17 -3.32
CA GLY A 127 -7.70 -7.80 -4.39
C GLY A 127 -7.31 -9.26 -4.61
N LEU A 128 -6.00 -9.58 -4.59
CA LEU A 128 -5.52 -10.97 -4.67
C LEU A 128 -6.00 -11.81 -3.48
N VAL A 129 -5.92 -11.29 -2.26
CA VAL A 129 -6.41 -11.99 -1.05
C VAL A 129 -7.92 -12.21 -1.10
N ALA A 130 -8.71 -11.23 -1.59
CA ALA A 130 -10.14 -11.37 -1.80
C ALA A 130 -10.47 -12.44 -2.85
N GLN A 131 -9.72 -12.48 -3.96
CA GLN A 131 -9.83 -13.53 -4.97
C GLN A 131 -9.52 -14.92 -4.39
N MET A 132 -8.45 -15.02 -3.59
CA MET A 132 -8.09 -16.27 -2.89
C MET A 132 -9.24 -16.74 -1.98
N ALA A 133 -9.88 -15.85 -1.23
CA ALA A 133 -11.00 -16.20 -0.36
C ALA A 133 -12.16 -16.79 -1.17
N GLN A 134 -12.50 -16.22 -2.32
CA GLN A 134 -13.53 -16.74 -3.22
C GLN A 134 -13.15 -18.10 -3.81
N GLU A 135 -11.95 -18.24 -4.36
CA GLU A 135 -11.50 -19.50 -4.99
C GLU A 135 -11.41 -20.66 -3.99
N CYS A 136 -10.99 -20.35 -2.75
CA CYS A 136 -10.92 -21.33 -1.67
C CYS A 136 -12.29 -21.58 -0.98
N SER A 137 -13.33 -20.87 -1.38
CA SER A 137 -14.65 -20.90 -0.73
C SER A 137 -14.59 -20.65 0.78
N TRP A 138 -13.71 -19.71 1.18
CA TRP A 138 -13.53 -19.33 2.57
C TRP A 138 -14.66 -18.42 3.08
N SER A 139 -15.04 -18.62 4.34
CA SER A 139 -15.94 -17.73 5.04
C SER A 139 -15.30 -16.35 5.22
N LEU A 140 -16.02 -15.31 4.82
CA LEU A 140 -15.62 -13.92 4.96
C LEU A 140 -16.31 -13.31 6.17
N ASN A 141 -15.55 -12.67 7.06
CA ASN A 141 -16.09 -11.90 8.18
C ASN A 141 -15.96 -10.38 7.95
N PRO A 142 -16.69 -9.54 8.71
CA PRO A 142 -16.64 -8.09 8.54
C PRO A 142 -15.28 -7.46 8.70
N GLN A 143 -14.42 -8.02 9.57
CA GLN A 143 -13.07 -7.51 9.83
C GLN A 143 -12.17 -7.72 8.60
N ALA A 144 -12.16 -8.95 8.05
CA ALA A 144 -11.43 -9.24 6.82
C ALA A 144 -11.92 -8.38 5.67
N ALA A 145 -13.25 -8.30 5.48
CA ALA A 145 -13.85 -7.52 4.41
C ALA A 145 -13.49 -6.04 4.47
N THR A 146 -13.57 -5.43 5.66
CA THR A 146 -13.22 -4.02 5.86
C THR A 146 -11.74 -3.75 5.58
N ALA A 147 -10.84 -4.61 6.06
CA ALA A 147 -9.42 -4.46 5.84
C ALA A 147 -9.05 -4.58 4.35
N LEU A 148 -9.53 -5.63 3.68
CA LEU A 148 -9.29 -5.84 2.26
C LEU A 148 -9.88 -4.73 1.39
N PHE A 149 -11.10 -4.29 1.68
CA PHE A 149 -11.71 -3.17 0.96
C PHE A 149 -10.92 -1.87 1.15
N THR A 150 -10.37 -1.64 2.35
CA THR A 150 -9.51 -0.47 2.62
C THR A 150 -8.27 -0.48 1.72
N GLY A 151 -7.56 -1.60 1.60
CA GLY A 151 -6.41 -1.73 0.72
C GLY A 151 -6.76 -1.55 -0.75
N MET A 152 -7.84 -2.19 -1.22
CA MET A 152 -8.34 -1.98 -2.59
C MET A 152 -8.62 -0.51 -2.89
N VAL A 153 -9.23 0.23 -1.96
CA VAL A 153 -9.53 1.67 -2.12
C VAL A 153 -8.25 2.50 -2.19
N THR A 154 -7.27 2.21 -1.33
CA THR A 154 -6.03 3.01 -1.26
C THR A 154 -5.18 2.79 -2.49
N ASP A 155 -4.93 1.55 -2.89
CA ASP A 155 -3.99 1.23 -3.95
C ASP A 155 -4.55 1.48 -5.36
N SER A 156 -5.86 1.27 -5.55
CA SER A 156 -6.54 1.67 -6.79
C SER A 156 -6.78 3.18 -6.95
N GLY A 157 -6.34 3.98 -5.97
CA GLY A 157 -6.63 5.42 -5.94
C GLY A 157 -8.13 5.72 -5.95
N ARG A 158 -8.90 5.01 -5.13
CA ARG A 158 -10.38 5.08 -5.10
C ARG A 158 -11.01 4.56 -6.39
N PHE A 159 -10.49 3.46 -6.92
CA PHE A 159 -10.92 2.83 -8.16
C PHE A 159 -10.74 3.70 -9.41
N ARG A 160 -9.70 4.56 -9.44
CA ARG A 160 -9.42 5.50 -10.54
C ARG A 160 -8.21 5.12 -11.39
N TYR A 161 -7.30 4.30 -10.88
CA TYR A 161 -6.06 3.95 -11.58
C TYR A 161 -6.30 2.88 -12.65
N ASP A 162 -5.38 2.79 -13.60
CA ASP A 162 -5.49 1.99 -14.82
C ASP A 162 -5.66 0.47 -14.55
N ALA A 163 -5.15 -0.03 -13.44
CA ALA A 163 -5.31 -1.43 -13.04
C ALA A 163 -6.74 -1.79 -12.60
N THR A 164 -7.58 -0.77 -12.31
CA THR A 164 -8.98 -0.96 -11.94
C THR A 164 -9.79 -1.48 -13.13
N ASN A 165 -10.46 -2.61 -12.96
CA ASN A 165 -11.22 -3.26 -14.02
C ASN A 165 -12.48 -3.96 -13.49
N ALA A 166 -13.19 -4.72 -14.36
CA ALA A 166 -14.42 -5.39 -13.95
C ALA A 166 -14.21 -6.45 -12.86
N ARG A 167 -13.02 -7.07 -12.75
CA ARG A 167 -12.67 -8.00 -11.66
C ARG A 167 -12.61 -7.24 -10.35
N THR A 168 -11.93 -6.10 -10.31
CA THR A 168 -11.85 -5.22 -9.14
C THR A 168 -13.23 -4.92 -8.54
N PHE A 169 -14.20 -4.51 -9.38
CA PHE A 169 -15.56 -4.21 -8.92
C PHE A 169 -16.32 -5.45 -8.46
N ARG A 170 -16.10 -6.62 -9.07
CA ARG A 170 -16.70 -7.87 -8.57
C ARG A 170 -16.16 -8.25 -7.20
N LEU A 171 -14.84 -8.13 -6.97
CA LEU A 171 -14.23 -8.37 -5.67
C LEU A 171 -14.68 -7.35 -4.63
N ALA A 172 -14.74 -6.07 -4.98
CA ALA A 172 -15.29 -5.05 -4.11
C ALA A 172 -16.76 -5.35 -3.74
N SER A 173 -17.58 -5.77 -4.71
CA SER A 173 -18.97 -6.20 -4.46
C SER A 173 -19.03 -7.40 -3.49
N TYR A 174 -18.19 -8.41 -3.68
CA TYR A 174 -18.10 -9.56 -2.79
C TYR A 174 -17.73 -9.14 -1.35
N LEU A 175 -16.77 -8.24 -1.17
CA LEU A 175 -16.44 -7.73 0.16
C LEU A 175 -17.59 -6.96 0.78
N MET A 176 -18.33 -6.19 -0.02
CA MET A 176 -19.49 -5.40 0.41
C MET A 176 -20.73 -6.23 0.79
N GLU A 177 -20.72 -7.56 0.58
CA GLU A 177 -21.72 -8.46 1.18
C GLU A 177 -21.61 -8.48 2.71
N GLN A 178 -20.48 -8.06 3.26
CA GLN A 178 -20.28 -7.80 4.68
C GLN A 178 -20.63 -6.34 5.04
N PRO A 179 -21.02 -6.06 6.30
CA PRO A 179 -21.39 -4.72 6.73
C PRO A 179 -20.16 -3.80 6.89
N ILE A 180 -19.66 -3.25 5.78
CA ILE A 180 -18.57 -2.28 5.77
C ILE A 180 -19.13 -0.86 5.93
N ASP A 181 -18.70 -0.12 6.95
CA ASP A 181 -18.99 1.31 7.07
C ASP A 181 -18.05 2.13 6.14
N THR A 182 -18.45 2.23 4.88
CA THR A 182 -17.69 2.98 3.88
C THR A 182 -17.56 4.47 4.22
N ASN A 183 -18.55 5.07 4.89
CA ASN A 183 -18.48 6.48 5.28
C ASN A 183 -17.40 6.71 6.33
N ALA A 184 -17.33 5.87 7.36
CA ALA A 184 -16.25 5.93 8.35
C ALA A 184 -14.89 5.66 7.71
N LEU A 185 -14.79 4.65 6.84
CA LEU A 185 -13.56 4.29 6.12
C LEU A 185 -13.03 5.46 5.28
N TYR A 186 -13.84 6.04 4.40
CA TYR A 186 -13.41 7.17 3.57
C TYR A 186 -13.09 8.42 4.38
N ARG A 187 -13.80 8.66 5.48
CA ARG A 187 -13.49 9.76 6.40
C ARG A 187 -12.12 9.57 7.03
N ASN A 188 -11.81 8.39 7.53
CA ASN A 188 -10.52 8.08 8.14
C ASN A 188 -9.36 8.16 7.14
N LEU A 189 -9.56 7.70 5.90
CA LEU A 189 -8.53 7.72 4.87
C LEU A 189 -8.23 9.13 4.32
N TYR A 190 -9.26 9.98 4.19
CA TYR A 190 -9.17 11.20 3.37
C TYR A 190 -9.59 12.49 4.09
N ALA A 191 -10.06 12.42 5.34
CA ALA A 191 -10.24 13.63 6.12
C ALA A 191 -8.87 14.29 6.39
N SER A 192 -8.83 15.59 6.25
CA SER A 192 -7.65 16.40 6.55
C SER A 192 -7.98 17.44 7.60
N ASP A 193 -7.06 17.71 8.49
CA ASP A 193 -7.18 18.81 9.42
C ASP A 193 -7.21 20.16 8.69
N TYR A 194 -7.89 21.13 9.25
CA TYR A 194 -7.96 22.49 8.66
C TYR A 194 -6.57 23.06 8.37
N ALA A 195 -5.59 22.85 9.26
CA ALA A 195 -4.22 23.30 9.06
C ALA A 195 -3.59 22.68 7.79
N GLN A 196 -3.80 21.37 7.56
CA GLN A 196 -3.32 20.70 6.35
C GLN A 196 -4.00 21.23 5.08
N LEU A 197 -5.31 21.54 5.15
CA LEU A 197 -6.03 22.16 4.03
C LEU A 197 -5.48 23.55 3.71
N VAL A 198 -5.13 24.35 4.74
CA VAL A 198 -4.49 25.66 4.55
C VAL A 198 -3.11 25.53 3.89
N VAL A 199 -2.28 24.58 4.35
CA VAL A 199 -0.97 24.29 3.73
C VAL A 199 -1.14 23.90 2.25
N ARG A 200 -2.08 23.02 1.96
CA ARG A 200 -2.40 22.61 0.58
C ARG A 200 -2.88 23.79 -0.28
N ALA A 201 -3.72 24.65 0.27
CA ALA A 201 -4.20 25.85 -0.44
C ALA A 201 -3.05 26.79 -0.78
N LYS A 202 -2.15 27.07 0.19
CA LYS A 202 -0.93 27.88 -0.05
C LYS A 202 -0.06 27.25 -1.15
N PHE A 203 0.18 25.92 -1.08
CA PHE A 203 0.95 25.22 -2.08
C PHE A 203 0.37 25.38 -3.48
N LEU A 204 -0.95 25.23 -3.63
CA LEU A 204 -1.64 25.38 -4.92
C LEU A 204 -1.57 26.81 -5.49
N LEU A 205 -1.49 27.84 -4.64
CA LEU A 205 -1.32 29.23 -5.08
C LEU A 205 0.06 29.51 -5.70
N HIS A 206 1.07 28.67 -5.42
CA HIS A 206 2.42 28.78 -5.98
C HIS A 206 2.65 27.94 -7.24
N VAL A 207 1.62 27.25 -7.75
CA VAL A 207 1.75 26.44 -8.97
C VAL A 207 2.02 27.35 -10.17
N GLN A 208 3.03 26.98 -10.92
CA GLN A 208 3.43 27.59 -12.19
C GLN A 208 3.32 26.57 -13.32
N PHE A 209 3.29 27.07 -14.55
CA PHE A 209 3.17 26.22 -15.73
C PHE A 209 4.29 26.54 -16.73
N THR A 210 4.85 25.52 -17.32
CA THR A 210 5.74 25.66 -18.47
C THR A 210 4.92 25.91 -19.74
N GLU A 211 5.58 26.31 -20.85
CA GLU A 211 4.95 26.45 -22.17
C GLU A 211 4.33 25.14 -22.68
N LYS A 212 4.80 23.99 -22.19
CA LYS A 212 4.27 22.65 -22.50
C LYS A 212 3.25 22.15 -21.49
N ASN A 213 2.73 23.04 -20.66
CA ASN A 213 1.71 22.76 -19.68
C ASN A 213 2.12 21.73 -18.61
N VAL A 214 3.42 21.65 -18.27
CA VAL A 214 3.88 20.93 -17.08
C VAL A 214 3.64 21.84 -15.89
N ALA A 215 2.87 21.38 -14.89
CA ALA A 215 2.66 22.09 -13.65
C ALA A 215 3.86 21.87 -12.72
N TYR A 216 4.33 22.92 -12.06
CA TYR A 216 5.40 22.78 -11.07
C TYR A 216 5.29 23.78 -9.93
N VAL A 217 5.83 23.38 -8.77
CA VAL A 217 6.11 24.27 -7.64
C VAL A 217 7.60 24.18 -7.35
N TYR A 218 8.23 25.31 -7.06
CA TYR A 218 9.60 25.40 -6.57
C TYR A 218 9.61 26.12 -5.24
N THR A 219 9.98 25.43 -4.17
CA THR A 219 10.03 25.98 -2.81
C THR A 219 11.49 26.12 -2.38
N THR A 220 11.92 27.36 -2.15
CA THR A 220 13.27 27.69 -1.64
C THR A 220 13.36 27.39 -0.14
N MET A 221 14.59 27.34 0.40
CA MET A 221 14.84 27.22 1.85
C MET A 221 14.06 28.26 2.67
N ASP A 222 14.09 29.51 2.25
CA ASP A 222 13.37 30.60 2.92
C ASP A 222 11.85 30.46 2.77
N GLY A 223 11.39 30.02 1.61
CA GLY A 223 9.96 29.82 1.32
C GLY A 223 9.29 28.72 2.13
N LYS A 224 10.08 27.75 2.65
CA LYS A 224 9.51 26.67 3.48
C LYS A 224 8.84 27.18 4.75
N ALA A 225 9.32 28.29 5.31
CA ALA A 225 8.75 28.88 6.54
C ALA A 225 7.25 29.21 6.40
N GLU A 226 6.78 29.50 5.18
CA GLU A 226 5.36 29.81 4.91
C GLU A 226 4.44 28.62 5.19
N TYR A 227 4.94 27.41 5.00
CA TYR A 227 4.14 26.17 5.10
C TYR A 227 4.10 25.61 6.51
N GLY A 228 5.20 25.74 7.29
CA GLY A 228 5.27 25.24 8.66
C GLY A 228 5.19 23.72 8.79
N VAL A 229 5.65 22.98 7.76
CA VAL A 229 5.70 21.52 7.70
C VAL A 229 7.12 21.05 7.36
N ASP A 230 7.40 19.78 7.61
CA ASP A 230 8.70 19.15 7.29
C ASP A 230 8.90 18.99 5.77
N ASP A 231 10.16 18.72 5.38
CA ASP A 231 10.55 18.59 3.98
C ASP A 231 9.86 17.42 3.25
N PHE A 232 9.60 16.32 3.94
CA PHE A 232 8.91 15.16 3.36
C PHE A 232 7.44 15.48 3.07
N THR A 233 6.76 16.10 4.03
CA THR A 233 5.38 16.55 3.85
C THR A 233 5.26 17.57 2.73
N LEU A 234 6.17 18.54 2.67
CA LEU A 234 6.15 19.58 1.65
C LEU A 234 6.50 19.04 0.25
N SER A 235 7.48 18.12 0.14
CA SER A 235 7.86 17.54 -1.15
C SER A 235 6.87 16.45 -1.60
N ARG A 236 6.93 15.29 -0.98
CA ARG A 236 6.16 14.10 -1.39
C ARG A 236 4.69 14.19 -1.00
N GLY A 237 4.38 14.77 0.17
CA GLY A 237 3.01 14.91 0.66
C GLY A 237 2.16 15.85 -0.19
N MET A 238 2.75 16.93 -0.75
CA MET A 238 2.01 17.93 -1.51
C MET A 238 1.94 17.69 -3.02
N VAL A 239 2.84 16.90 -3.61
CA VAL A 239 2.94 16.75 -5.08
C VAL A 239 1.62 16.37 -5.75
N ASN A 240 0.86 15.45 -5.15
CA ASN A 240 -0.42 14.99 -5.70
C ASN A 240 -1.56 16.02 -5.56
N SER A 241 -1.33 17.18 -4.93
CA SER A 241 -2.28 18.28 -4.95
C SER A 241 -2.50 18.85 -6.36
N MET A 242 -1.55 18.60 -7.27
CA MET A 242 -1.62 19.02 -8.69
C MET A 242 -2.23 17.95 -9.62
N ALA A 243 -2.50 16.73 -9.13
CA ALA A 243 -2.87 15.58 -9.96
C ALA A 243 -4.17 15.74 -10.78
N ASP A 244 -5.13 16.49 -10.26
CA ASP A 244 -6.47 16.63 -10.88
C ASP A 244 -6.65 17.94 -11.67
N MET A 245 -5.54 18.60 -12.05
CA MET A 245 -5.59 19.83 -12.84
C MET A 245 -5.89 19.49 -14.32
N ARG A 246 -6.96 20.07 -14.85
CA ARG A 246 -7.34 19.84 -16.24
C ARG A 246 -6.24 20.27 -17.22
N GLY A 247 -5.84 19.38 -18.11
CA GLY A 247 -4.84 19.64 -19.16
C GLY A 247 -3.40 19.52 -18.66
N VAL A 248 -3.17 19.07 -17.42
CA VAL A 248 -1.86 18.78 -16.86
C VAL A 248 -1.64 17.28 -16.86
N ASP A 249 -0.72 16.80 -17.69
CA ASP A 249 -0.34 15.37 -17.77
C ASP A 249 0.92 15.07 -16.95
N ILE A 250 1.73 16.09 -16.62
CA ILE A 250 2.97 15.96 -15.83
C ILE A 250 3.00 17.07 -14.79
N TRP A 251 3.36 16.73 -13.56
CA TRP A 251 3.55 17.72 -12.51
C TRP A 251 4.76 17.39 -11.64
N VAL A 252 5.44 18.43 -11.17
CA VAL A 252 6.71 18.34 -10.46
C VAL A 252 6.71 19.23 -9.22
N ASN A 253 7.17 18.71 -8.12
CA ASN A 253 7.46 19.50 -6.93
C ASN A 253 8.95 19.48 -6.63
N PHE A 254 9.55 20.67 -6.58
CA PHE A 254 10.94 20.89 -6.20
C PHE A 254 10.97 21.56 -4.82
N THR A 255 11.65 20.93 -3.86
CA THR A 255 11.78 21.45 -2.49
C THR A 255 13.26 21.50 -2.13
N GLU A 256 13.80 22.67 -1.86
CA GLU A 256 15.18 22.82 -1.36
C GLU A 256 15.31 22.20 0.03
N SER A 257 16.42 21.52 0.27
CA SER A 257 16.78 20.94 1.55
C SER A 257 18.30 21.12 1.81
N ASP A 258 18.75 20.86 3.01
CA ASP A 258 20.18 20.91 3.38
C ASP A 258 21.04 19.93 2.55
N LYS A 259 20.44 18.93 1.93
CA LYS A 259 21.11 17.89 1.13
C LYS A 259 20.99 18.11 -0.39
N GLY A 260 20.35 19.17 -0.82
CA GLY A 260 20.05 19.48 -2.22
C GLY A 260 18.56 19.70 -2.48
N VAL A 261 18.12 19.51 -3.71
CA VAL A 261 16.71 19.70 -4.10
C VAL A 261 16.01 18.35 -4.17
N LEU A 262 15.01 18.17 -3.33
CA LEU A 262 14.08 17.05 -3.43
C LEU A 262 13.18 17.28 -4.64
N CYS A 263 13.10 16.30 -5.53
CA CYS A 263 12.31 16.38 -6.76
C CYS A 263 11.29 15.23 -6.78
N GLU A 264 10.02 15.58 -6.68
CA GLU A 264 8.91 14.64 -6.82
C GLU A 264 8.23 14.84 -8.17
N LEU A 265 8.44 13.90 -9.07
CA LEU A 265 7.89 13.92 -10.44
C LEU A 265 6.74 12.92 -10.54
N ARG A 266 5.65 13.34 -11.16
CA ARG A 266 4.44 12.51 -11.37
C ARG A 266 3.86 12.74 -12.76
N SER A 267 3.14 11.73 -13.25
CA SER A 267 2.40 11.83 -14.51
C SER A 267 1.11 11.02 -14.45
N SER A 268 0.09 11.49 -15.14
CA SER A 268 -1.14 10.72 -15.40
C SER A 268 -1.06 9.87 -16.67
N ARG A 269 -0.09 10.16 -17.58
CA ARG A 269 -0.12 9.63 -18.94
C ARG A 269 1.23 9.11 -19.44
N PHE A 270 2.34 9.75 -19.04
CA PHE A 270 3.65 9.47 -19.63
C PHE A 270 4.51 8.61 -18.69
N ASN A 271 5.36 7.76 -19.27
CA ASN A 271 6.39 7.08 -18.50
C ASN A 271 7.50 8.08 -18.15
N ILE A 272 7.57 8.47 -16.88
CA ILE A 272 8.54 9.43 -16.36
C ILE A 272 9.75 8.77 -15.68
N ASN A 273 9.70 7.44 -15.47
CA ASN A 273 10.79 6.70 -14.81
C ASN A 273 12.17 6.92 -15.46
N PRO A 274 12.34 6.89 -16.82
CA PRO A 274 13.64 7.14 -17.42
C PRO A 274 14.22 8.51 -17.10
N ILE A 275 13.37 9.52 -16.88
CA ILE A 275 13.80 10.86 -16.48
C ILE A 275 14.26 10.82 -15.02
N ALA A 276 13.48 10.22 -14.13
CA ALA A 276 13.85 10.08 -12.72
C ALA A 276 15.20 9.36 -12.56
N VAL A 277 15.38 8.22 -13.25
CA VAL A 277 16.63 7.44 -13.22
C VAL A 277 17.83 8.26 -13.72
N LYS A 278 17.66 9.07 -14.78
CA LYS A 278 18.72 9.94 -15.32
C LYS A 278 19.27 10.93 -14.25
N TYR A 279 18.44 11.35 -13.33
CA TYR A 279 18.81 12.28 -12.25
C TYR A 279 19.06 11.59 -10.89
N GLY A 280 19.29 10.27 -10.90
CA GLY A 280 19.64 9.51 -9.70
C GLY A 280 18.45 9.10 -8.83
N GLY A 281 17.22 9.27 -9.34
CA GLY A 281 15.99 8.81 -8.73
C GLY A 281 15.52 7.46 -9.26
N GLY A 282 14.23 7.17 -9.08
CA GLY A 282 13.56 5.94 -9.52
C GLY A 282 12.06 6.02 -9.28
N GLY A 283 11.39 4.89 -9.23
CA GLY A 283 9.96 4.78 -8.95
C GLY A 283 9.19 4.11 -10.08
N HIS A 284 7.86 4.25 -10.04
CA HIS A 284 6.95 3.69 -11.05
C HIS A 284 7.01 4.42 -12.39
N MET A 285 6.31 3.89 -13.39
CA MET A 285 6.25 4.51 -14.72
C MET A 285 5.52 5.87 -14.72
N LYS A 286 4.57 6.04 -13.78
CA LYS A 286 3.74 7.26 -13.66
C LYS A 286 3.79 7.85 -12.27
#